data_ea7ec5cb4ab017ba012c4dd855d7bd1f
#
_entry.id   ea7ec5cb4ab017ba012c4dd855d7bd1f
#
_cell.length_a   1.000
_cell.length_b   1.000
_cell.length_c   1.000
_cell.angle_alpha   90.00
_cell.angle_beta   90.00
_cell.angle_gamma   90.00
#
_symmetry.space_group_name_H-M   'P 1'
#
loop_
_entity.id
_entity.type
_entity.pdbx_description
1 polymer ?
#
loop_
_entity_poly.entity_id
_entity_poly.type
_entity_poly.pdbx_seq_one_letter_code
_entity_poly.pdbx_strand_id
1 'polypeptide(L)'
;YSVLCSPLLVSGECIGVIHCLNKKTSTKLFEENDRKLLETLSGPAALAIKNAKTAKELIDKNRMQKEIEIVGDIQKTLLSKNKKDPFPIAGINIPAKVVSGDFYNFSDLGDGKFGFGVADVSGKGIKSSLLMSKASSLYRCLSKTIFSAAELLKILNDEICETASRGMFVTMLIGVYDSNKKELLLSNAGHEPPLIFSKGETFTNFEEAGPPLGIAPKFKFTEKLISFKESSMYIFTDGI
;
A
#
# COMPACT_ATOMS: atom_id res chain seq x y z
N TYR A 1 -38.32 23.66 -39.28
CA TYR A 1 -37.89 23.10 -37.98
C TYR A 1 -38.18 24.14 -36.89
N SER A 2 -38.77 23.74 -35.79
CA SER A 2 -38.91 24.56 -34.57
C SER A 2 -38.13 23.97 -33.44
N VAL A 3 -37.48 24.83 -32.65
CA VAL A 3 -36.62 24.41 -31.49
C VAL A 3 -37.00 25.26 -30.29
N LEU A 4 -37.11 24.60 -29.15
CA LEU A 4 -37.26 25.24 -27.83
C LEU A 4 -36.19 24.64 -26.90
N CYS A 5 -35.39 25.52 -26.23
CA CYS A 5 -34.34 25.11 -25.33
C CYS A 5 -34.56 25.69 -23.94
N SER A 6 -34.23 24.96 -22.93
CA SER A 6 -34.18 25.45 -21.56
C SER A 6 -32.94 24.91 -20.83
N PRO A 7 -32.17 25.74 -20.08
CA PRO A 7 -31.05 25.26 -19.32
C PRO A 7 -31.51 24.43 -18.11
N LEU A 8 -30.77 23.40 -17.79
CA LEU A 8 -30.91 22.62 -16.56
C LEU A 8 -30.02 23.26 -15.48
N LEU A 9 -30.64 24.06 -14.62
CA LEU A 9 -29.92 24.81 -13.57
C LEU A 9 -30.10 24.14 -12.20
N VAL A 10 -28.99 23.97 -11.48
CA VAL A 10 -29.01 23.56 -10.06
C VAL A 10 -28.13 24.53 -9.28
N SER A 11 -28.71 25.27 -8.34
CA SER A 11 -28.03 26.29 -7.53
C SER A 11 -27.23 27.32 -8.36
N GLY A 12 -27.79 27.71 -9.54
CA GLY A 12 -27.17 28.68 -10.45
C GLY A 12 -26.15 28.09 -11.44
N GLU A 13 -25.78 26.82 -11.31
CA GLU A 13 -24.88 26.11 -12.22
C GLU A 13 -25.67 25.41 -13.34
N CYS A 14 -25.27 25.59 -14.60
CA CYS A 14 -25.88 24.90 -15.73
C CYS A 14 -25.24 23.50 -15.89
N ILE A 15 -26.01 22.46 -15.62
CA ILE A 15 -25.56 21.06 -15.72
C ILE A 15 -25.91 20.41 -17.07
N GLY A 16 -26.68 21.10 -17.90
CA GLY A 16 -27.11 20.62 -19.21
C GLY A 16 -28.21 21.49 -19.82
N VAL A 17 -28.76 21.06 -20.92
CA VAL A 17 -29.84 21.75 -21.65
C VAL A 17 -30.88 20.74 -22.11
N ILE A 18 -32.17 21.07 -21.97
CA ILE A 18 -33.26 20.33 -22.60
C ILE A 18 -33.57 20.98 -23.95
N HIS A 19 -33.59 20.17 -24.98
CA HIS A 19 -34.00 20.58 -26.33
C HIS A 19 -35.30 19.88 -26.72
N CYS A 20 -36.33 20.67 -27.12
CA CYS A 20 -37.53 20.18 -27.74
C CYS A 20 -37.49 20.54 -29.23
N LEU A 21 -37.67 19.56 -30.10
CA LEU A 21 -37.63 19.72 -31.53
C LEU A 21 -38.96 19.44 -32.19
N ASN A 22 -39.36 20.27 -33.18
CA ASN A 22 -40.47 20.02 -34.07
C ASN A 22 -41.82 19.80 -33.31
N LYS A 23 -42.40 20.85 -32.78
CA LYS A 23 -43.73 20.81 -32.12
C LYS A 23 -44.76 20.13 -33.03
N LYS A 24 -45.49 19.18 -32.47
CA LYS A 24 -46.54 18.37 -33.16
C LYS A 24 -47.96 19.00 -33.08
N THR A 25 -48.06 20.32 -33.28
CA THR A 25 -49.36 21.01 -33.32
C THR A 25 -49.57 21.54 -34.73
N SER A 26 -50.80 22.04 -34.99
CA SER A 26 -51.17 22.65 -36.30
C SER A 26 -50.25 23.80 -36.72
N THR A 27 -49.81 24.62 -35.75
CA THR A 27 -48.92 25.75 -35.99
C THR A 27 -47.44 25.33 -36.20
N LYS A 28 -47.03 24.12 -35.74
CA LYS A 28 -45.64 23.61 -35.74
C LYS A 28 -44.62 24.53 -35.09
N LEU A 29 -45.03 25.60 -34.42
CA LEU A 29 -44.17 26.58 -33.75
C LEU A 29 -44.37 26.49 -32.23
N PHE A 30 -43.29 26.67 -31.48
CA PHE A 30 -43.37 26.83 -30.04
C PHE A 30 -43.82 28.21 -29.64
N GLU A 31 -44.71 28.30 -28.65
CA GLU A 31 -45.30 29.52 -28.13
C GLU A 31 -44.77 29.84 -26.72
N GLU A 32 -45.14 31.03 -26.20
CA GLU A 32 -44.70 31.48 -24.87
C GLU A 32 -45.14 30.54 -23.74
N ASN A 33 -46.32 29.90 -23.88
CA ASN A 33 -46.80 28.92 -22.90
C ASN A 33 -45.94 27.66 -22.89
N ASP A 34 -45.44 27.21 -24.07
CA ASP A 34 -44.52 26.08 -24.15
C ASP A 34 -43.18 26.40 -23.46
N ARG A 35 -42.69 27.64 -23.62
CA ARG A 35 -41.49 28.12 -22.95
C ARG A 35 -41.63 28.09 -21.44
N LYS A 36 -42.72 28.66 -20.89
CA LYS A 36 -43.01 28.66 -19.46
C LYS A 36 -43.14 27.26 -18.89
N LEU A 37 -43.80 26.36 -19.61
CA LEU A 37 -43.95 24.96 -19.22
C LEU A 37 -42.56 24.28 -19.16
N LEU A 38 -41.74 24.44 -20.20
CA LEU A 38 -40.40 23.85 -20.26
C LEU A 38 -39.49 24.39 -19.13
N GLU A 39 -39.51 25.69 -18.87
CA GLU A 39 -38.79 26.32 -17.76
C GLU A 39 -39.23 25.76 -16.41
N THR A 40 -40.52 25.59 -16.18
CA THR A 40 -41.06 25.00 -14.95
C THR A 40 -40.60 23.55 -14.74
N LEU A 41 -40.49 22.78 -15.81
CA LEU A 41 -40.07 21.38 -15.76
C LEU A 41 -38.55 21.22 -15.67
N SER A 42 -37.77 22.20 -16.17
CA SER A 42 -36.33 22.14 -16.25
C SER A 42 -35.65 22.08 -14.86
N GLY A 43 -36.20 22.79 -13.87
CA GLY A 43 -35.65 22.80 -12.51
C GLY A 43 -35.74 21.42 -11.82
N PRO A 44 -36.94 20.85 -11.67
CA PRO A 44 -37.06 19.48 -11.14
C PRO A 44 -36.29 18.44 -11.93
N ALA A 45 -36.24 18.52 -13.26
CA ALA A 45 -35.49 17.61 -14.10
C ALA A 45 -33.96 17.73 -13.84
N ALA A 46 -33.48 18.96 -13.74
CA ALA A 46 -32.06 19.22 -13.42
C ALA A 46 -31.69 18.61 -12.06
N LEU A 47 -32.52 18.81 -11.03
CA LEU A 47 -32.29 18.26 -9.70
C LEU A 47 -32.32 16.71 -9.72
N ALA A 48 -33.25 16.10 -10.41
CA ALA A 48 -33.38 14.65 -10.54
C ALA A 48 -32.10 14.05 -11.23
N ILE A 49 -31.64 14.68 -12.30
CA ILE A 49 -30.41 14.25 -13.01
C ILE A 49 -29.18 14.38 -12.12
N LYS A 50 -29.04 15.51 -11.39
CA LYS A 50 -27.92 15.71 -10.46
C LYS A 50 -27.93 14.67 -9.35
N ASN A 51 -29.08 14.42 -8.74
CA ASN A 51 -29.22 13.42 -7.68
C ASN A 51 -28.88 12.00 -8.18
N ALA A 52 -29.36 11.62 -9.37
CA ALA A 52 -29.05 10.33 -9.97
C ALA A 52 -27.54 10.18 -10.26
N LYS A 53 -26.88 11.24 -10.76
CA LYS A 53 -25.43 11.25 -11.00
C LYS A 53 -24.66 11.10 -9.70
N THR A 54 -24.98 11.89 -8.68
CA THR A 54 -24.34 11.82 -7.36
C THR A 54 -24.53 10.46 -6.69
N ALA A 55 -25.73 9.89 -6.78
CA ALA A 55 -26.01 8.56 -6.25
C ALA A 55 -25.15 7.48 -6.95
N LYS A 56 -25.01 7.55 -8.27
CA LYS A 56 -24.15 6.64 -9.02
C LYS A 56 -22.68 6.77 -8.62
N GLU A 57 -22.16 7.99 -8.54
CA GLU A 57 -20.79 8.25 -8.10
C GLU A 57 -20.52 7.71 -6.68
N LEU A 58 -21.48 7.84 -5.78
CA LEU A 58 -21.39 7.31 -4.43
C LEU A 58 -21.38 5.77 -4.41
N ILE A 59 -22.23 5.14 -5.22
CA ILE A 59 -22.25 3.66 -5.36
C ILE A 59 -20.91 3.16 -5.89
N ASP A 60 -20.37 3.78 -6.94
CA ASP A 60 -19.10 3.39 -7.55
C ASP A 60 -17.93 3.58 -6.56
N LYS A 61 -17.93 4.69 -5.81
CA LYS A 61 -16.96 4.95 -4.75
C LYS A 61 -17.02 3.90 -3.62
N ASN A 62 -18.22 3.57 -3.16
CA ASN A 62 -18.42 2.57 -2.10
C ASN A 62 -17.99 1.17 -2.56
N ARG A 63 -18.25 0.82 -3.82
CA ARG A 63 -17.79 -0.43 -4.41
C ARG A 63 -16.26 -0.52 -4.43
N MET A 64 -15.59 0.53 -4.92
CA MET A 64 -14.13 0.60 -4.96
C MET A 64 -13.53 0.53 -3.55
N GLN A 65 -14.15 1.18 -2.56
CA GLN A 65 -13.72 1.13 -1.17
C GLN A 65 -13.74 -0.31 -0.62
N LYS A 66 -14.83 -1.06 -0.87
CA LYS A 66 -14.95 -2.46 -0.47
C LYS A 66 -13.91 -3.36 -1.14
N GLU A 67 -13.63 -3.13 -2.43
CA GLU A 67 -12.58 -3.88 -3.14
C GLU A 67 -11.21 -3.66 -2.50
N ILE A 68 -10.88 -2.43 -2.09
CA ILE A 68 -9.62 -2.11 -1.40
C ILE A 68 -9.57 -2.74 0.01
N GLU A 69 -10.70 -2.81 0.72
CA GLU A 69 -10.79 -3.48 2.03
C GLU A 69 -10.47 -4.97 1.93
N ILE A 70 -10.99 -5.64 0.90
CA ILE A 70 -10.67 -7.06 0.63
C ILE A 70 -9.17 -7.24 0.37
N VAL A 71 -8.54 -6.34 -0.42
CA VAL A 71 -7.08 -6.38 -0.66
C VAL A 71 -6.31 -6.22 0.65
N GLY A 72 -6.73 -5.31 1.54
CA GLY A 72 -6.13 -5.13 2.85
C GLY A 72 -6.20 -6.40 3.72
N ASP A 73 -7.33 -7.10 3.71
CA ASP A 73 -7.49 -8.35 4.46
C ASP A 73 -6.62 -9.48 3.87
N ILE A 74 -6.48 -9.56 2.56
CA ILE A 74 -5.55 -10.49 1.91
C ILE A 74 -4.12 -10.17 2.35
N GLN A 75 -3.70 -8.89 2.34
CA GLN A 75 -2.36 -8.49 2.77
C GLN A 75 -2.04 -8.94 4.20
N LYS A 76 -2.98 -8.81 5.14
CA LYS A 76 -2.78 -9.27 6.54
C LYS A 76 -2.42 -10.74 6.61
N THR A 77 -2.85 -11.57 5.66
CA THR A 77 -2.50 -13.00 5.62
C THR A 77 -1.04 -13.26 5.21
N LEU A 78 -0.37 -12.27 4.59
CA LEU A 78 1.03 -12.37 4.19
C LEU A 78 1.99 -12.10 5.35
N LEU A 79 1.54 -11.41 6.41
CA LEU A 79 2.35 -11.10 7.58
C LEU A 79 2.45 -12.32 8.51
N SER A 80 3.58 -12.45 9.17
CA SER A 80 3.76 -13.47 10.22
C SER A 80 2.84 -13.18 11.38
N LYS A 81 2.21 -14.23 11.92
CA LYS A 81 1.42 -14.13 13.14
C LYS A 81 2.34 -14.32 14.34
N ASN A 82 2.17 -13.48 15.36
CA ASN A 82 2.89 -13.65 16.61
C ASN A 82 2.65 -15.05 17.18
N LYS A 83 3.72 -15.74 17.52
CA LYS A 83 3.67 -17.06 18.16
C LYS A 83 3.63 -16.85 19.67
N LYS A 84 3.11 -17.86 20.37
CA LYS A 84 3.15 -17.89 21.85
C LYS A 84 4.58 -18.16 22.33
N ASP A 85 4.89 -17.67 23.54
CA ASP A 85 6.16 -17.97 24.21
C ASP A 85 6.49 -19.48 24.16
N PRO A 86 7.77 -19.85 23.96
CA PRO A 86 8.97 -19.02 24.07
C PRO A 86 9.53 -18.47 22.71
N PHE A 87 8.69 -18.03 21.77
CA PHE A 87 9.19 -17.50 20.49
C PHE A 87 9.79 -16.09 20.70
N PRO A 88 11.07 -15.85 20.30
CA PRO A 88 11.79 -14.64 20.70
C PRO A 88 11.45 -13.39 19.89
N ILE A 89 10.59 -13.48 18.89
CA ILE A 89 10.26 -12.38 17.98
C ILE A 89 8.77 -12.12 17.97
N ALA A 90 8.41 -10.84 18.05
CA ALA A 90 7.03 -10.37 17.86
C ALA A 90 7.03 -9.19 16.89
N GLY A 91 5.94 -9.00 16.16
CA GLY A 91 5.77 -7.88 15.22
C GLY A 91 4.32 -7.39 15.19
N ILE A 92 4.16 -6.13 14.86
CA ILE A 92 2.86 -5.49 14.63
C ILE A 92 2.96 -4.62 13.37
N ASN A 93 1.90 -4.61 12.56
CA ASN A 93 1.75 -3.69 11.44
C ASN A 93 0.43 -2.96 11.61
N ILE A 94 0.49 -1.62 11.65
CA ILE A 94 -0.67 -0.73 11.75
C ILE A 94 -0.72 0.10 10.48
N PRO A 95 -1.51 -0.30 9.48
CA PRO A 95 -1.57 0.42 8.22
C PRO A 95 -2.13 1.83 8.40
N ALA A 96 -1.47 2.85 7.83
CA ALA A 96 -1.98 4.23 7.81
C ALA A 96 -3.24 4.38 6.92
N LYS A 97 -3.47 3.46 6.00
CA LYS A 97 -4.67 3.32 5.15
C LYS A 97 -5.15 1.87 5.22
N VAL A 98 -6.10 1.53 4.34
CA VAL A 98 -6.64 0.15 4.26
C VAL A 98 -5.56 -0.86 3.86
N VAL A 99 -4.60 -0.46 3.03
CA VAL A 99 -3.46 -1.27 2.58
C VAL A 99 -2.14 -0.67 3.04
N SER A 100 -1.16 -1.51 3.34
CA SER A 100 0.19 -1.12 3.80
C SER A 100 1.24 -1.26 2.70
N GLY A 101 2.24 -0.37 2.71
CA GLY A 101 3.52 -0.57 2.03
C GLY A 101 4.49 -1.40 2.87
N ASP A 102 4.35 -1.34 4.17
CA ASP A 102 5.24 -1.98 5.14
C ASP A 102 4.89 -3.44 5.37
N PHE A 103 5.90 -4.23 5.66
CA PHE A 103 5.70 -5.60 6.14
C PHE A 103 6.81 -6.04 7.09
N TYR A 104 6.47 -7.02 7.90
CA TYR A 104 7.43 -7.83 8.62
C TYR A 104 7.12 -9.31 8.41
N ASN A 105 8.16 -10.12 8.44
CA ASN A 105 8.03 -11.57 8.48
C ASN A 105 9.12 -12.14 9.40
N PHE A 106 8.79 -13.24 10.07
CA PHE A 106 9.74 -14.01 10.84
C PHE A 106 9.39 -15.51 10.79
N SER A 107 10.40 -16.33 10.98
CA SER A 107 10.28 -17.79 10.89
C SER A 107 11.26 -18.47 11.83
N ASP A 108 10.88 -19.64 12.29
CA ASP A 108 11.78 -20.61 12.90
C ASP A 108 12.50 -21.34 11.79
N LEU A 109 13.83 -21.28 11.81
CA LEU A 109 14.70 -21.92 10.81
C LEU A 109 15.23 -23.27 11.29
N GLY A 110 14.84 -23.70 12.49
CA GLY A 110 15.37 -24.89 13.16
C GLY A 110 16.68 -24.65 13.90
N ASP A 111 17.11 -25.62 14.69
CA ASP A 111 18.37 -25.61 15.44
C ASP A 111 18.60 -24.32 16.27
N GLY A 112 17.50 -23.76 16.83
CA GLY A 112 17.56 -22.53 17.62
C GLY A 112 17.85 -21.25 16.83
N LYS A 113 17.68 -21.28 15.51
CA LYS A 113 17.83 -20.11 14.63
C LYS A 113 16.48 -19.53 14.25
N PHE A 114 16.41 -18.22 14.23
CA PHE A 114 15.19 -17.45 13.93
C PHE A 114 15.51 -16.39 12.89
N GLY A 115 14.85 -16.49 11.72
CA GLY A 115 14.98 -15.49 10.66
C GLY A 115 13.89 -14.43 10.78
N PHE A 116 14.22 -13.17 10.46
CA PHE A 116 13.25 -12.08 10.39
C PHE A 116 13.63 -11.08 9.31
N GLY A 117 12.65 -10.34 8.85
CA GLY A 117 12.80 -9.23 7.92
C GLY A 117 11.73 -8.19 8.14
N VAL A 118 12.12 -6.92 8.08
CA VAL A 118 11.24 -5.75 8.11
C VAL A 118 11.53 -4.91 6.88
N ALA A 119 10.50 -4.40 6.24
CA ALA A 119 10.65 -3.63 5.01
C ALA A 119 9.57 -2.56 4.88
N ASP A 120 9.93 -1.47 4.21
CA ASP A 120 9.03 -0.40 3.78
C ASP A 120 9.18 -0.16 2.28
N VAL A 121 8.05 -0.07 1.59
CA VAL A 121 7.97 0.16 0.14
C VAL A 121 7.66 1.62 -0.13
N SER A 122 8.49 2.24 -0.95
CA SER A 122 8.32 3.63 -1.38
C SER A 122 6.93 3.93 -1.95
N GLY A 123 6.35 5.06 -1.54
CA GLY A 123 5.03 5.52 -1.98
C GLY A 123 3.89 5.00 -1.11
N LYS A 124 2.65 5.24 -1.53
CA LYS A 124 1.44 4.93 -0.75
C LYS A 124 0.33 4.35 -1.64
N GLY A 125 -0.52 3.51 -1.05
CA GLY A 125 -1.71 2.97 -1.71
C GLY A 125 -1.46 1.66 -2.48
N ILE A 126 -2.27 1.39 -3.50
CA ILE A 126 -2.32 0.09 -4.18
C ILE A 126 -0.98 -0.32 -4.81
N LYS A 127 -0.24 0.64 -5.41
CA LYS A 127 1.05 0.32 -6.06
C LYS A 127 2.08 -0.19 -5.06
N SER A 128 2.26 0.53 -3.93
CA SER A 128 3.18 0.09 -2.87
C SER A 128 2.73 -1.23 -2.25
N SER A 129 1.43 -1.41 -2.06
CA SER A 129 0.89 -2.65 -1.50
C SER A 129 1.12 -3.88 -2.37
N LEU A 130 1.09 -3.75 -3.69
CA LEU A 130 1.41 -4.85 -4.61
C LEU A 130 2.90 -5.22 -4.57
N LEU A 131 3.79 -4.22 -4.57
CA LEU A 131 5.23 -4.46 -4.45
C LEU A 131 5.58 -5.07 -3.08
N MET A 132 4.94 -4.59 -2.00
CA MET A 132 5.03 -5.18 -0.67
C MET A 132 4.64 -6.67 -0.68
N SER A 133 3.50 -7.00 -1.29
CA SER A 133 3.03 -8.39 -1.35
C SER A 133 4.02 -9.29 -2.10
N LYS A 134 4.62 -8.79 -3.19
CA LYS A 134 5.68 -9.47 -3.92
C LYS A 134 6.92 -9.67 -3.04
N ALA A 135 7.46 -8.61 -2.47
CA ALA A 135 8.67 -8.64 -1.64
C ALA A 135 8.50 -9.57 -0.42
N SER A 136 7.37 -9.47 0.28
CA SER A 136 7.02 -10.33 1.41
C SER A 136 6.93 -11.80 1.03
N SER A 137 6.30 -12.11 -0.11
CA SER A 137 6.14 -13.49 -0.58
C SER A 137 7.49 -14.11 -1.01
N LEU A 138 8.32 -13.35 -1.71
CA LEU A 138 9.67 -13.77 -2.08
C LEU A 138 10.54 -14.01 -0.84
N TYR A 139 10.54 -13.07 0.11
CA TYR A 139 11.26 -13.25 1.37
C TYR A 139 10.82 -14.53 2.09
N ARG A 140 9.52 -14.76 2.27
CA ARG A 140 8.99 -15.96 2.93
C ARG A 140 9.37 -17.27 2.25
N CYS A 141 9.50 -17.25 0.92
CA CYS A 141 9.91 -18.43 0.18
C CYS A 141 11.41 -18.69 0.35
N LEU A 142 12.22 -17.67 0.11
CA LEU A 142 13.68 -17.76 0.04
C LEU A 142 14.33 -17.91 1.42
N SER A 143 13.80 -17.28 2.46
CA SER A 143 14.33 -17.35 3.83
C SER A 143 14.29 -18.75 4.46
N LYS A 144 13.56 -19.70 3.85
CA LYS A 144 13.54 -21.10 4.29
C LYS A 144 14.78 -21.89 3.85
N THR A 145 15.47 -21.43 2.85
CA THR A 145 16.61 -22.15 2.23
C THR A 145 17.90 -21.33 2.20
N ILE A 146 17.80 -20.00 2.28
CA ILE A 146 18.94 -19.08 2.26
C ILE A 146 19.09 -18.46 3.64
N PHE A 147 20.17 -18.77 4.32
CA PHE A 147 20.46 -18.33 5.70
C PHE A 147 21.42 -17.15 5.78
N SER A 148 22.10 -16.77 4.69
CA SER A 148 22.86 -15.53 4.61
C SER A 148 21.91 -14.36 4.35
N ALA A 149 21.89 -13.39 5.25
CA ALA A 149 21.06 -12.19 5.12
C ALA A 149 21.49 -11.35 3.91
N ALA A 150 22.78 -11.26 3.61
CA ALA A 150 23.33 -10.53 2.47
C ALA A 150 22.96 -11.19 1.13
N GLU A 151 23.04 -12.52 1.04
CA GLU A 151 22.65 -13.25 -0.16
C GLU A 151 21.14 -13.12 -0.43
N LEU A 152 20.34 -13.21 0.62
CA LEU A 152 18.89 -13.05 0.52
C LEU A 152 18.52 -11.64 0.02
N LEU A 153 19.14 -10.57 0.57
CA LEU A 153 18.94 -9.21 0.07
C LEU A 153 19.36 -9.06 -1.39
N LYS A 154 20.47 -9.68 -1.80
CA LYS A 154 20.95 -9.63 -3.19
C LYS A 154 19.93 -10.23 -4.15
N ILE A 155 19.41 -11.43 -3.86
CA ILE A 155 18.44 -12.10 -4.71
C ILE A 155 17.12 -11.30 -4.77
N LEU A 156 16.64 -10.81 -3.63
CA LEU A 156 15.46 -9.94 -3.57
C LEU A 156 15.67 -8.65 -4.37
N ASN A 157 16.84 -8.03 -4.28
CA ASN A 157 17.19 -6.83 -5.03
C ASN A 157 17.13 -7.07 -6.54
N ASP A 158 17.80 -8.13 -7.01
CA ASP A 158 17.86 -8.44 -8.44
C ASP A 158 16.44 -8.67 -9.00
N GLU A 159 15.60 -9.42 -8.30
CA GLU A 159 14.21 -9.69 -8.66
C GLU A 159 13.30 -8.44 -8.63
N ILE A 160 13.55 -7.52 -7.69
CA ILE A 160 12.81 -6.25 -7.60
C ILE A 160 13.28 -5.31 -8.72
N CYS A 161 14.59 -5.21 -9.00
CA CYS A 161 15.12 -4.40 -10.09
C CYS A 161 14.54 -4.76 -11.45
N GLU A 162 14.29 -6.07 -11.71
CA GLU A 162 13.72 -6.53 -12.98
C GLU A 162 12.25 -6.19 -13.15
N THR A 163 11.50 -6.11 -12.05
CA THR A 163 10.03 -6.14 -12.11
C THR A 163 9.34 -4.93 -11.47
N ALA A 164 10.02 -4.13 -10.66
CA ALA A 164 9.42 -2.95 -10.06
C ALA A 164 9.13 -1.87 -11.10
N SER A 165 8.01 -1.16 -10.91
CA SER A 165 7.71 0.03 -11.72
C SER A 165 8.79 1.08 -11.49
N ARG A 166 9.13 1.86 -12.55
CA ARG A 166 10.16 2.91 -12.46
C ARG A 166 9.95 3.83 -11.24
N GLY A 167 11.03 4.01 -10.46
CA GLY A 167 11.05 4.87 -9.28
C GLY A 167 10.48 4.26 -8.01
N MET A 168 10.10 3.00 -8.00
CA MET A 168 9.71 2.28 -6.78
C MET A 168 10.90 1.48 -6.24
N PHE A 169 11.05 1.51 -4.93
CA PHE A 169 12.11 0.79 -4.21
C PHE A 169 11.57 0.26 -2.88
N VAL A 170 12.34 -0.61 -2.24
CA VAL A 170 12.01 -1.19 -0.94
C VAL A 170 13.20 -1.03 -0.01
N THR A 171 13.02 -0.37 1.12
CA THR A 171 14.00 -0.46 2.20
C THR A 171 13.78 -1.76 2.96
N MET A 172 14.84 -2.48 3.31
CA MET A 172 14.69 -3.76 4.00
C MET A 172 15.85 -4.06 4.93
N LEU A 173 15.53 -4.52 6.14
CA LEU A 173 16.50 -5.07 7.08
C LEU A 173 16.16 -6.55 7.30
N ILE A 174 17.17 -7.41 7.13
CA ILE A 174 17.06 -8.86 7.35
C ILE A 174 18.02 -9.28 8.44
N GLY A 175 17.57 -10.18 9.30
CA GLY A 175 18.43 -10.77 10.32
C GLY A 175 18.17 -12.25 10.57
N VAL A 176 19.21 -12.91 11.11
CA VAL A 176 19.13 -14.27 11.63
C VAL A 176 19.71 -14.27 13.03
N TYR A 177 18.86 -14.63 14.00
CA TYR A 177 19.25 -14.80 15.40
C TYR A 177 19.54 -16.27 15.70
N ASP A 178 20.73 -16.56 16.18
CA ASP A 178 21.14 -17.87 16.70
C ASP A 178 21.02 -17.85 18.24
N SER A 179 20.00 -18.50 18.78
CA SER A 179 19.73 -18.53 20.23
C SER A 179 20.75 -19.36 21.01
N ASN A 180 21.42 -20.34 20.36
CA ASN A 180 22.43 -21.19 21.02
C ASN A 180 23.74 -20.41 21.19
N LYS A 181 24.14 -19.67 20.17
CA LYS A 181 25.36 -18.85 20.18
C LYS A 181 25.16 -17.47 20.79
N LYS A 182 23.90 -17.02 20.92
CA LYS A 182 23.55 -15.63 21.25
C LYS A 182 24.17 -14.63 20.30
N GLU A 183 24.07 -14.93 19.03
CA GLU A 183 24.60 -14.12 17.93
C GLU A 183 23.48 -13.68 16.99
N LEU A 184 23.62 -12.50 16.44
CA LEU A 184 22.67 -11.89 15.51
C LEU A 184 23.42 -11.49 14.25
N LEU A 185 23.05 -12.07 13.11
CA LEU A 185 23.53 -11.71 11.80
C LEU A 185 22.55 -10.73 11.16
N LEU A 186 22.98 -9.56 10.73
CA LEU A 186 22.16 -8.52 10.12
C LEU A 186 22.70 -8.07 8.77
N SER A 187 21.80 -7.75 7.85
CA SER A 187 22.09 -7.05 6.60
C SER A 187 21.01 -6.02 6.31
N ASN A 188 21.39 -4.83 5.82
CA ASN A 188 20.52 -3.69 5.64
C ASN A 188 20.56 -3.14 4.21
N ALA A 189 19.41 -2.99 3.61
CA ALA A 189 19.18 -2.38 2.29
C ALA A 189 18.44 -1.03 2.44
N GLY A 190 19.11 -0.04 3.00
CA GLY A 190 18.59 1.33 3.14
C GLY A 190 17.43 1.49 4.12
N HIS A 191 17.20 0.54 5.01
CA HIS A 191 16.18 0.63 6.06
C HIS A 191 16.72 1.39 7.28
N GLU A 192 15.82 1.97 8.10
CA GLU A 192 16.20 2.61 9.35
C GLU A 192 17.02 1.66 10.24
N PRO A 193 18.10 2.14 10.87
CA PRO A 193 18.93 1.30 11.74
C PRO A 193 18.13 0.78 12.94
N PRO A 194 18.33 -0.50 13.35
CA PRO A 194 17.65 -1.03 14.52
C PRO A 194 18.16 -0.39 15.80
N LEU A 195 17.29 -0.25 16.79
CA LEU A 195 17.68 0.10 18.16
C LEU A 195 18.01 -1.17 18.94
N ILE A 196 19.23 -1.29 19.40
CA ILE A 196 19.69 -2.44 20.20
C ILE A 196 19.96 -1.96 21.62
N PHE A 197 19.35 -2.62 22.58
CA PHE A 197 19.51 -2.40 24.03
C PHE A 197 20.27 -3.57 24.63
N SER A 198 21.39 -3.30 25.28
CA SER A 198 22.18 -4.29 26.00
C SER A 198 22.69 -3.71 27.30
N LYS A 199 22.48 -4.39 28.43
CA LYS A 199 22.93 -3.99 29.76
C LYS A 199 22.56 -2.56 30.18
N GLY A 200 21.40 -2.06 29.74
CA GLY A 200 20.91 -0.72 30.05
C GLY A 200 21.46 0.41 29.17
N GLU A 201 22.29 0.09 28.21
CA GLU A 201 22.79 1.04 27.20
C GLU A 201 22.11 0.78 25.84
N THR A 202 21.90 1.86 25.08
CA THR A 202 21.32 1.80 23.72
C THR A 202 22.45 1.90 22.71
N PHE A 203 22.50 0.95 21.79
CA PHE A 203 23.46 0.96 20.67
C PHE A 203 22.68 1.09 19.36
N THR A 204 23.07 2.06 18.53
CA THR A 204 22.56 2.23 17.15
C THR A 204 23.63 1.89 16.12
N ASN A 205 24.57 1.02 16.45
CA ASN A 205 25.82 0.84 15.69
C ASN A 205 25.63 -0.09 14.48
N PHE A 206 24.65 0.20 13.61
CA PHE A 206 24.52 -0.48 12.33
C PHE A 206 24.60 0.55 11.18
N GLU A 207 25.79 1.08 10.93
CA GLU A 207 26.06 2.13 9.92
C GLU A 207 26.20 1.57 8.48
N GLU A 208 26.32 0.25 8.32
CA GLU A 208 26.53 -0.37 7.01
C GLU A 208 25.19 -0.67 6.32
N ALA A 209 24.59 0.34 5.70
CA ALA A 209 23.43 0.15 4.86
C ALA A 209 23.83 0.17 3.39
N GLY A 210 23.41 -0.85 2.63
CA GLY A 210 23.40 -0.80 1.16
C GLY A 210 22.25 0.09 0.65
N PRO A 211 22.17 0.31 -0.68
CA PRO A 211 21.03 1.02 -1.27
C PRO A 211 19.74 0.25 -1.06
N PRO A 212 18.58 0.91 -1.07
CA PRO A 212 17.28 0.25 -1.12
C PRO A 212 17.18 -0.74 -2.30
N LEU A 213 16.42 -1.81 -2.11
CA LEU A 213 16.17 -2.81 -3.15
C LEU A 213 15.42 -2.18 -4.33
N GLY A 214 15.83 -2.53 -5.54
CA GLY A 214 15.25 -2.00 -6.77
C GLY A 214 15.96 -0.76 -7.33
N ILE A 215 17.03 -0.25 -6.65
CA ILE A 215 17.79 0.92 -7.10
C ILE A 215 19.03 0.52 -7.91
N ALA A 216 19.82 -0.43 -7.39
CA ALA A 216 21.11 -0.82 -7.97
C ALA A 216 21.13 -2.32 -8.27
N PRO A 217 20.91 -2.75 -9.53
CA PRO A 217 20.94 -4.16 -9.87
C PRO A 217 22.32 -4.77 -9.60
N LYS A 218 22.32 -6.03 -9.19
CA LYS A 218 23.56 -6.81 -8.89
C LYS A 218 24.39 -6.23 -7.76
N PHE A 219 23.83 -5.39 -6.90
CA PHE A 219 24.53 -4.86 -5.73
C PHE A 219 24.87 -6.01 -4.77
N LYS A 220 26.08 -5.96 -4.21
CA LYS A 220 26.54 -6.93 -3.20
C LYS A 220 26.35 -6.34 -1.81
N PHE A 221 25.34 -6.84 -1.12
CA PHE A 221 25.12 -6.47 0.28
C PHE A 221 26.16 -7.12 1.18
N THR A 222 26.43 -6.47 2.31
CA THR A 222 27.26 -6.98 3.38
C THR A 222 26.40 -7.45 4.54
N GLU A 223 26.94 -8.33 5.38
CA GLU A 223 26.29 -8.73 6.62
C GLU A 223 27.23 -8.57 7.80
N LYS A 224 26.69 -8.22 8.96
CA LYS A 224 27.42 -7.98 10.18
C LYS A 224 26.96 -8.93 11.27
N LEU A 225 27.89 -9.61 11.90
CA LEU A 225 27.65 -10.46 13.07
C LEU A 225 27.79 -9.62 14.35
N ILE A 226 26.77 -9.70 15.20
CA ILE A 226 26.70 -8.95 16.46
C ILE A 226 26.48 -9.94 17.60
N SER A 227 27.20 -9.76 18.70
CA SER A 227 26.93 -10.48 19.95
C SER A 227 25.60 -9.98 20.54
N PHE A 228 24.66 -10.90 20.78
CA PHE A 228 23.28 -10.57 21.22
C PHE A 228 22.96 -11.25 22.55
N LYS A 229 23.88 -11.09 23.53
CA LYS A 229 23.73 -11.61 24.89
C LYS A 229 22.96 -10.61 25.74
N GLU A 230 21.91 -11.05 26.43
CA GLU A 230 21.09 -10.20 27.31
C GLU A 230 20.67 -8.87 26.64
N SER A 231 20.28 -8.99 25.37
CA SER A 231 19.95 -7.83 24.53
C SER A 231 18.52 -7.95 23.99
N SER A 232 17.94 -6.82 23.70
CA SER A 232 16.70 -6.70 22.92
C SER A 232 16.89 -5.76 21.74
N MET A 233 16.12 -5.95 20.67
CA MET A 233 16.21 -5.14 19.47
C MET A 233 14.82 -4.71 19.03
N TYR A 234 14.71 -3.46 18.61
CA TYR A 234 13.53 -2.89 18.02
C TYR A 234 13.83 -2.43 16.61
N ILE A 235 12.97 -2.82 15.67
CA ILE A 235 13.01 -2.39 14.27
C ILE A 235 11.67 -1.74 13.97
N PHE A 236 11.69 -0.61 13.28
CA PHE A 236 10.49 0.18 13.00
C PHE A 236 10.60 0.82 11.61
N THR A 237 9.47 1.19 11.05
CA THR A 237 9.35 1.97 9.83
C THR A 237 9.01 3.43 10.17
N ASP A 238 9.09 4.35 9.21
CA ASP A 238 8.89 5.80 9.40
C ASP A 238 7.45 6.22 9.75
N GLY A 239 6.55 5.26 9.91
CA GLY A 239 5.15 5.47 10.31
C GLY A 239 4.90 5.63 11.81
N ILE A 240 5.97 5.65 12.65
CA ILE A 240 5.89 5.79 14.12
C ILE A 240 6.18 7.23 14.52
#